data_cc0f8e573e42edd70809b4d95e8f8147
#
_entry.id   cc0f8e573e42edd70809b4d95e8f8147
#
_cell.length_a   1.000
_cell.length_b   1.000
_cell.length_c   1.000
_cell.angle_alpha   90.00
_cell.angle_beta   90.00
_cell.angle_gamma   90.00
#
_symmetry.space_group_name_H-M   'P 1'
#
loop_
_entity.id
_entity.type
_entity.pdbx_description
1 polymer ?
#
loop_
_entity_poly.entity_id
_entity_poly.type
_entity_poly.pdbx_seq_one_letter_code
_entity_poly.pdbx_strand_id
1 'polypeptide(L)'
;NVMQDMRRPGCIQLLANQEWNIYEDNFHEAAGNPSYMDINCIDFNPLHPDTLFACGRTGLYKFADGRFIKHYSYDNSPLVSVFGSDKNYVVVQGLTFDSQGKLWLINSMNKEKNLLTYQDGTWTALSQNELSTLPNISHLLIDSRNILWFSNDNWQNPAFFRYDMANNKLYSTTNFINEDETKFTTYWLKDIKEDRLHNIWLATDAGPILIEKKETTKESPVLTQVKIPRNDGTNFADYLLGGVSISAIAIDDDNMEEIYHFTSGNSPLLSDNIESIAINDATGEVFFGTDKGLCSYMSNASKTNDEMTSDNVWAYPNPVKPDYTGLITITGLSFQADVKIVTSNGVLVNQGKSNGGSYTWDGRNRKGEKVASGIYMVETATNEGNQGTVCKIAIIR
;
A
#
# COMPACT_ATOMS: atom_id res chain seq x y z
N ASN A 1 -25.83 -9.96 15.41
CA ASN A 1 -25.97 -10.60 14.09
C ASN A 1 -24.74 -10.37 13.18
N VAL A 2 -23.56 -10.43 13.75
CA VAL A 2 -22.28 -10.32 13.01
C VAL A 2 -21.96 -11.60 12.23
N MET A 3 -22.70 -12.67 12.42
CA MET A 3 -22.43 -13.97 11.83
C MET A 3 -23.05 -14.19 10.44
N GLN A 4 -23.90 -13.31 9.94
CA GLN A 4 -24.59 -13.53 8.64
C GLN A 4 -23.80 -13.04 7.42
N ASP A 5 -22.72 -12.27 7.61
CA ASP A 5 -21.91 -11.71 6.53
C ASP A 5 -20.49 -12.28 6.48
N MET A 6 -20.25 -13.44 7.06
CA MET A 6 -18.95 -14.10 6.89
C MET A 6 -18.80 -14.57 5.46
N ARG A 7 -18.31 -13.66 4.63
CA ARG A 7 -17.97 -13.95 3.24
C ARG A 7 -16.78 -14.91 3.23
N ARG A 8 -16.79 -15.84 2.32
CA ARG A 8 -15.63 -16.68 2.00
C ARG A 8 -14.91 -16.02 0.81
N PRO A 9 -14.00 -15.05 1.06
CA PRO A 9 -13.25 -14.46 -0.03
C PRO A 9 -12.23 -15.48 -0.50
N GLY A 10 -12.07 -15.60 -1.80
CA GLY A 10 -10.85 -16.17 -2.36
C GLY A 10 -9.70 -15.19 -2.18
N CYS A 11 -8.49 -15.69 -1.98
CA CYS A 11 -7.30 -14.89 -2.24
C CYS A 11 -7.04 -14.91 -3.74
N ILE A 12 -6.76 -13.74 -4.32
CA ILE A 12 -6.41 -13.61 -5.74
C ILE A 12 -5.05 -12.93 -5.88
N GLN A 13 -4.29 -13.36 -6.85
CA GLN A 13 -2.98 -12.82 -7.19
C GLN A 13 -2.92 -12.53 -8.68
N LEU A 14 -2.52 -11.33 -9.05
CA LEU A 14 -2.19 -10.99 -10.43
C LEU A 14 -0.74 -11.40 -10.70
N LEU A 15 -0.55 -12.24 -11.70
CA LEU A 15 0.76 -12.70 -12.13
C LEU A 15 1.39 -11.72 -13.15
N ALA A 16 2.69 -11.79 -13.32
CA ALA A 16 3.43 -10.93 -14.25
C ALA A 16 2.99 -11.08 -15.72
N ASN A 17 2.39 -12.22 -16.08
CA ASN A 17 1.81 -12.47 -17.41
C ASN A 17 0.38 -11.92 -17.59
N GLN A 18 -0.12 -11.14 -16.62
CA GLN A 18 -1.48 -10.60 -16.56
C GLN A 18 -2.58 -11.66 -16.35
N GLU A 19 -2.23 -12.87 -15.95
CA GLU A 19 -3.19 -13.88 -15.53
C GLU A 19 -3.48 -13.78 -14.05
N TRP A 20 -4.72 -14.16 -13.65
CA TRP A 20 -5.12 -14.22 -12.27
C TRP A 20 -4.97 -15.62 -11.72
N ASN A 21 -4.25 -15.75 -10.60
CA ASN A 21 -4.23 -16.97 -9.81
C ASN A 21 -5.23 -16.84 -8.66
N ILE A 22 -6.16 -17.78 -8.57
CA ILE A 22 -7.22 -17.78 -7.55
C ILE A 22 -6.92 -18.92 -6.58
N TYR A 23 -6.68 -18.56 -5.33
CA TYR A 23 -6.53 -19.51 -4.23
C TYR A 23 -7.92 -19.77 -3.64
N GLU A 24 -8.65 -20.72 -4.26
CA GLU A 24 -9.97 -21.12 -3.78
C GLU A 24 -9.87 -21.86 -2.44
N ASP A 25 -10.98 -21.81 -1.71
CA ASP A 25 -11.10 -22.37 -0.36
C ASP A 25 -11.32 -23.91 -0.34
N ASN A 26 -11.09 -24.60 -1.43
CA ASN A 26 -11.33 -26.03 -1.56
C ASN A 26 -10.22 -26.92 -0.95
N PHE A 27 -9.06 -26.40 -0.66
CA PHE A 27 -7.94 -27.15 -0.09
C PHE A 27 -8.15 -27.56 1.38
N HIS A 28 -8.96 -26.84 2.14
CA HIS A 28 -9.21 -27.14 3.55
C HIS A 28 -10.13 -28.37 3.71
N GLU A 29 -11.03 -28.63 2.79
CA GLU A 29 -11.89 -29.84 2.83
C GLU A 29 -11.05 -31.10 2.82
N ALA A 30 -10.01 -31.16 1.99
CA ALA A 30 -9.09 -32.30 1.92
C ALA A 30 -8.15 -32.42 3.15
N ALA A 31 -7.83 -31.31 3.81
CA ALA A 31 -6.90 -31.25 4.93
C ALA A 31 -7.57 -31.16 6.30
N GLY A 32 -8.91 -31.04 6.36
CA GLY A 32 -9.65 -30.82 7.61
C GLY A 32 -9.41 -29.45 8.25
N ASN A 33 -8.86 -28.49 7.50
CA ASN A 33 -8.64 -27.13 7.96
C ASN A 33 -9.94 -26.31 7.89
N PRO A 34 -10.13 -25.29 8.75
CA PRO A 34 -11.27 -24.38 8.66
C PRO A 34 -11.19 -23.55 7.38
N SER A 35 -12.37 -23.20 6.84
CA SER A 35 -12.54 -22.30 5.72
C SER A 35 -11.92 -20.93 5.96
N TYR A 36 -11.56 -20.23 4.89
CA TYR A 36 -11.29 -18.79 4.97
C TYR A 36 -12.48 -18.05 5.59
N MET A 37 -12.16 -17.15 6.51
CA MET A 37 -13.15 -16.23 7.06
C MET A 37 -12.53 -14.84 7.15
N ASP A 38 -13.14 -13.89 6.42
CA ASP A 38 -12.74 -12.49 6.42
C ASP A 38 -11.23 -12.28 6.28
N ILE A 39 -10.66 -12.73 5.17
CA ILE A 39 -9.27 -12.37 4.84
C ILE A 39 -9.18 -10.85 4.75
N ASN A 40 -8.37 -10.26 5.61
CA ASN A 40 -8.28 -8.81 5.79
C ASN A 40 -6.89 -8.24 5.51
N CYS A 41 -5.87 -9.08 5.48
CA CYS A 41 -4.52 -8.64 5.20
C CYS A 41 -3.71 -9.70 4.46
N ILE A 42 -2.88 -9.25 3.55
CA ILE A 42 -1.96 -10.07 2.75
C ILE A 42 -0.62 -9.32 2.69
N ASP A 43 0.49 -10.04 2.82
CA ASP A 43 1.80 -9.47 2.56
C ASP A 43 2.76 -10.52 2.00
N PHE A 44 3.79 -10.06 1.29
CA PHE A 44 4.80 -10.87 0.63
C PHE A 44 6.11 -10.85 1.40
N ASN A 45 6.77 -12.01 1.47
CA ASN A 45 8.11 -12.06 2.05
C ASN A 45 9.11 -11.31 1.14
N PRO A 46 9.76 -10.24 1.60
CA PRO A 46 10.67 -9.44 0.76
C PRO A 46 11.91 -10.21 0.30
N LEU A 47 12.30 -11.25 1.02
CA LEU A 47 13.43 -12.13 0.64
C LEU A 47 13.00 -13.28 -0.29
N HIS A 48 11.70 -13.60 -0.32
CA HIS A 48 11.10 -14.67 -1.11
C HIS A 48 9.79 -14.19 -1.72
N PRO A 49 9.81 -13.38 -2.81
CA PRO A 49 8.61 -12.76 -3.37
C PRO A 49 7.52 -13.73 -3.83
N ASP A 50 7.86 -14.99 -4.08
CA ASP A 50 6.90 -16.06 -4.40
C ASP A 50 6.17 -16.61 -3.16
N THR A 51 6.56 -16.15 -1.95
CA THR A 51 5.93 -16.55 -0.70
C THR A 51 5.08 -15.40 -0.17
N LEU A 52 3.80 -15.67 0.01
CA LEU A 52 2.86 -14.74 0.62
C LEU A 52 2.17 -15.35 1.84
N PHE A 53 1.73 -14.49 2.72
CA PHE A 53 0.86 -14.85 3.83
C PHE A 53 -0.44 -14.04 3.76
N ALA A 54 -1.54 -14.70 4.08
CA ALA A 54 -2.85 -14.07 4.22
C ALA A 54 -3.42 -14.39 5.60
N CYS A 55 -4.15 -13.47 6.18
CA CYS A 55 -4.73 -13.67 7.51
C CYS A 55 -6.19 -13.22 7.59
N GLY A 56 -6.90 -13.76 8.57
CA GLY A 56 -8.31 -13.49 8.80
C GLY A 56 -8.80 -14.04 10.14
N ARG A 57 -10.08 -14.41 10.19
CA ARG A 57 -10.71 -14.91 11.44
C ARG A 57 -10.46 -16.38 11.76
N THR A 58 -9.83 -17.11 10.87
CA THR A 58 -9.50 -18.52 11.06
C THR A 58 -8.00 -18.76 11.10
N GLY A 59 -7.20 -17.72 11.31
CA GLY A 59 -5.77 -17.79 11.48
C GLY A 59 -4.97 -17.24 10.30
N LEU A 60 -3.83 -17.88 10.04
CA LEU A 60 -2.83 -17.43 9.07
C LEU A 60 -2.61 -18.52 8.01
N TYR A 61 -2.56 -18.11 6.75
CA TYR A 61 -2.39 -18.98 5.60
C TYR A 61 -1.09 -18.61 4.87
N LYS A 62 -0.26 -19.62 4.61
CA LYS A 62 0.98 -19.49 3.83
C LYS A 62 0.78 -20.07 2.44
N PHE A 63 1.19 -19.32 1.43
CA PHE A 63 1.26 -19.74 0.04
C PHE A 63 2.69 -19.55 -0.47
N ALA A 64 3.10 -20.40 -1.38
CA ALA A 64 4.37 -20.27 -2.11
C ALA A 64 4.22 -20.88 -3.50
N ASP A 65 4.90 -20.32 -4.48
CA ASP A 65 4.88 -20.77 -5.89
C ASP A 65 3.45 -20.97 -6.43
N GLY A 66 2.54 -20.06 -6.09
CA GLY A 66 1.16 -20.13 -6.51
C GLY A 66 0.33 -21.25 -5.86
N ARG A 67 0.78 -21.83 -4.73
CA ARG A 67 0.12 -22.96 -4.07
C ARG A 67 -0.07 -22.72 -2.59
N PHE A 68 -1.15 -23.25 -2.05
CA PHE A 68 -1.31 -23.35 -0.60
C PHE A 68 -0.25 -24.27 0.00
N ILE A 69 0.42 -23.82 1.05
CA ILE A 69 1.48 -24.56 1.75
C ILE A 69 1.03 -25.00 3.13
N LYS A 70 0.48 -24.07 3.94
CA LYS A 70 0.15 -24.35 5.33
C LYS A 70 -0.84 -23.37 5.90
N HIS A 71 -1.72 -23.89 6.74
CA HIS A 71 -2.59 -23.13 7.63
C HIS A 71 -2.00 -23.18 9.06
N TYR A 72 -1.93 -22.02 9.70
CA TYR A 72 -1.55 -21.87 11.09
C TYR A 72 -2.74 -21.40 11.90
N SER A 73 -3.06 -22.15 12.95
CA SER A 73 -4.18 -21.89 13.84
C SER A 73 -3.83 -22.27 15.28
N TYR A 74 -4.82 -22.39 16.12
CA TYR A 74 -4.69 -22.78 17.51
C TYR A 74 -3.92 -24.12 17.71
N ASP A 75 -4.12 -25.12 16.84
CA ASP A 75 -3.61 -26.46 17.05
C ASP A 75 -2.12 -26.63 16.68
N ASN A 76 -1.56 -25.75 15.86
CA ASN A 76 -0.22 -25.92 15.28
C ASN A 76 0.67 -24.68 15.34
N SER A 77 0.25 -23.68 16.11
CA SER A 77 0.98 -22.42 16.30
C SER A 77 0.68 -21.85 17.69
N PRO A 78 1.39 -20.81 18.14
CA PRO A 78 1.06 -20.10 19.38
C PRO A 78 -0.16 -19.18 19.28
N LEU A 79 -0.87 -19.15 18.16
CA LEU A 79 -2.10 -18.38 17.98
C LEU A 79 -3.19 -18.85 18.96
N VAL A 80 -3.97 -17.91 19.45
CA VAL A 80 -5.00 -18.16 20.46
C VAL A 80 -6.38 -17.84 19.89
N SER A 81 -7.33 -18.74 20.12
CA SER A 81 -8.73 -18.50 19.77
C SER A 81 -9.37 -17.44 20.69
N VAL A 82 -10.26 -16.65 20.13
CA VAL A 82 -11.08 -15.67 20.88
C VAL A 82 -12.04 -16.35 21.84
N PHE A 83 -12.56 -17.52 21.45
CA PHE A 83 -13.56 -18.26 22.20
C PHE A 83 -13.01 -19.63 22.64
N GLY A 84 -13.05 -19.89 23.94
CA GLY A 84 -12.63 -21.18 24.45
C GLY A 84 -13.46 -22.38 23.94
N SER A 85 -14.69 -22.13 23.49
CA SER A 85 -15.61 -23.12 22.93
C SER A 85 -15.42 -23.36 21.43
N ASP A 86 -14.89 -22.40 20.69
CA ASP A 86 -14.59 -22.52 19.26
C ASP A 86 -13.11 -22.25 19.00
N LYS A 87 -12.33 -23.30 18.99
CA LYS A 87 -10.87 -23.23 18.77
C LYS A 87 -10.47 -22.72 17.40
N ASN A 88 -11.36 -22.79 16.42
CA ASN A 88 -11.09 -22.38 15.06
C ASN A 88 -11.23 -20.85 14.85
N TYR A 89 -11.85 -20.14 15.82
CA TYR A 89 -12.04 -18.70 15.72
C TYR A 89 -10.80 -17.95 16.19
N VAL A 90 -9.78 -17.93 15.35
CA VAL A 90 -8.45 -17.33 15.59
C VAL A 90 -8.31 -16.05 14.79
N VAL A 91 -8.50 -14.92 15.43
CA VAL A 91 -8.52 -13.62 14.75
C VAL A 91 -7.10 -13.07 14.58
N VAL A 92 -6.64 -13.01 13.34
CA VAL A 92 -5.41 -12.33 12.94
C VAL A 92 -5.80 -11.14 12.06
N GLN A 93 -5.52 -9.91 12.53
CA GLN A 93 -6.03 -8.67 11.91
C GLN A 93 -4.95 -7.77 11.33
N GLY A 94 -3.76 -8.27 11.21
CA GLY A 94 -2.68 -7.54 10.56
C GLY A 94 -1.42 -8.39 10.52
N LEU A 95 -0.69 -8.25 9.44
CA LEU A 95 0.61 -8.86 9.26
C LEU A 95 1.49 -7.93 8.41
N THR A 96 2.78 -8.02 8.60
CA THR A 96 3.78 -7.35 7.75
C THR A 96 5.13 -8.02 7.91
N PHE A 97 6.00 -7.89 6.92
CA PHE A 97 7.37 -8.39 6.98
C PHE A 97 8.35 -7.27 7.29
N ASP A 98 9.37 -7.57 8.08
CA ASP A 98 10.56 -6.73 8.14
C ASP A 98 11.53 -7.03 6.98
N SER A 99 12.55 -6.18 6.83
CA SER A 99 13.57 -6.33 5.77
C SER A 99 14.41 -7.60 5.87
N GLN A 100 14.34 -8.32 6.99
CA GLN A 100 15.02 -9.59 7.22
C GLN A 100 14.13 -10.81 6.94
N GLY A 101 12.92 -10.57 6.39
CA GLY A 101 11.96 -11.63 6.09
C GLY A 101 11.28 -12.24 7.31
N LYS A 102 11.36 -11.57 8.48
CA LYS A 102 10.61 -11.99 9.66
C LYS A 102 9.19 -11.42 9.56
N LEU A 103 8.21 -12.30 9.67
CA LEU A 103 6.79 -11.93 9.72
C LEU A 103 6.44 -11.43 11.12
N TRP A 104 5.80 -10.28 11.18
CA TRP A 104 5.15 -9.70 12.33
C TRP A 104 3.64 -9.78 12.16
N LEU A 105 2.90 -10.16 13.18
CA LEU A 105 1.45 -10.30 13.09
C LEU A 105 0.76 -10.05 14.43
N ILE A 106 -0.50 -9.67 14.35
CA ILE A 106 -1.35 -9.45 15.51
C ILE A 106 -2.44 -10.52 15.56
N ASN A 107 -2.41 -11.30 16.64
CA ASN A 107 -3.52 -12.14 17.03
C ASN A 107 -4.44 -11.31 17.93
N SER A 108 -5.42 -10.68 17.32
CA SER A 108 -6.33 -9.74 17.97
C SER A 108 -7.37 -10.43 18.88
N MET A 109 -8.09 -9.63 19.65
CA MET A 109 -9.20 -10.09 20.52
C MET A 109 -8.83 -11.19 21.52
N ASN A 110 -7.57 -11.30 21.92
CA ASN A 110 -7.14 -12.21 22.98
C ASN A 110 -6.37 -11.47 24.09
N LYS A 111 -6.22 -12.10 25.27
CA LYS A 111 -5.62 -11.48 26.44
C LYS A 111 -4.16 -11.81 26.69
N GLU A 112 -3.58 -12.69 25.90
CA GLU A 112 -2.29 -13.29 26.26
C GLU A 112 -1.17 -13.01 25.25
N LYS A 113 -1.45 -13.13 23.96
CA LYS A 113 -0.41 -13.17 22.91
C LYS A 113 -0.84 -12.34 21.71
N ASN A 114 -0.83 -11.03 21.88
CA ASN A 114 -1.31 -10.13 20.82
C ASN A 114 -0.31 -9.97 19.69
N LEU A 115 0.95 -9.71 20.02
CA LEU A 115 2.00 -9.47 19.03
C LEU A 115 2.88 -10.72 18.92
N LEU A 116 2.99 -11.27 17.72
CA LEU A 116 3.78 -12.45 17.42
C LEU A 116 4.74 -12.19 16.26
N THR A 117 5.80 -12.98 16.23
CA THR A 117 6.67 -13.08 15.06
C THR A 117 6.83 -14.52 14.62
N TYR A 118 7.08 -14.69 13.31
CA TYR A 118 7.38 -15.97 12.70
C TYR A 118 8.55 -15.81 11.72
N GLN A 119 9.55 -16.67 11.86
CA GLN A 119 10.68 -16.76 10.94
C GLN A 119 11.20 -18.19 10.90
N ASP A 120 11.38 -18.75 9.71
CA ASP A 120 11.98 -20.07 9.46
C ASP A 120 11.44 -21.21 10.35
N GLY A 121 10.11 -21.22 10.53
CA GLY A 121 9.44 -22.23 11.37
C GLY A 121 9.39 -21.89 12.85
N THR A 122 10.06 -20.83 13.29
CA THR A 122 10.14 -20.44 14.70
C THR A 122 9.16 -19.31 15.00
N TRP A 123 8.37 -19.50 16.05
CA TRP A 123 7.43 -18.51 16.58
C TRP A 123 7.98 -17.85 17.83
N THR A 124 7.74 -16.54 17.95
CA THR A 124 7.97 -15.80 19.21
C THR A 124 6.74 -14.99 19.54
N ALA A 125 6.26 -15.11 20.77
CA ALA A 125 5.17 -14.28 21.29
C ALA A 125 5.74 -13.18 22.17
N LEU A 126 5.36 -11.92 21.89
CA LEU A 126 5.74 -10.73 22.63
C LEU A 126 4.55 -10.30 23.49
N SER A 127 4.67 -10.45 24.80
CA SER A 127 3.62 -10.05 25.74
C SER A 127 3.71 -8.55 25.99
N GLN A 128 2.65 -7.82 25.64
CA GLN A 128 2.48 -6.40 25.93
C GLN A 128 1.17 -6.23 26.70
N ASN A 129 1.27 -5.99 28.00
CA ASN A 129 0.09 -5.96 28.88
C ASN A 129 -0.93 -4.88 28.47
N GLU A 130 -0.46 -3.78 27.89
CA GLU A 130 -1.30 -2.68 27.42
C GLU A 130 -2.24 -3.10 26.29
N LEU A 131 -1.85 -4.11 25.50
CA LEU A 131 -2.64 -4.60 24.38
C LEU A 131 -3.73 -5.61 24.80
N SER A 132 -3.63 -6.18 25.98
CA SER A 132 -4.48 -7.31 26.42
C SER A 132 -5.96 -6.98 26.56
N THR A 133 -6.30 -5.71 26.69
CA THR A 133 -7.69 -5.23 26.85
C THR A 133 -8.27 -4.61 25.58
N LEU A 134 -7.48 -4.51 24.53
CA LEU A 134 -7.87 -3.83 23.29
C LEU A 134 -8.57 -4.80 22.32
N PRO A 135 -9.76 -4.44 21.83
CA PRO A 135 -10.59 -5.39 21.09
C PRO A 135 -10.25 -5.50 19.60
N ASN A 136 -9.60 -4.50 19.01
CA ASN A 136 -9.45 -4.44 17.55
C ASN A 136 -8.08 -3.89 17.11
N ILE A 137 -7.02 -4.56 17.54
CA ILE A 137 -5.65 -4.19 17.13
C ILE A 137 -5.42 -4.66 15.70
N SER A 138 -5.02 -3.74 14.81
CA SER A 138 -4.91 -3.98 13.36
C SER A 138 -3.95 -2.98 12.69
N HIS A 139 -3.84 -3.04 11.37
CA HIS A 139 -3.13 -2.09 10.49
C HIS A 139 -1.64 -1.96 10.82
N LEU A 140 -0.88 -3.06 10.60
CA LEU A 140 0.56 -3.07 10.86
C LEU A 140 1.33 -2.41 9.71
N LEU A 141 2.30 -1.59 10.12
CA LEU A 141 3.34 -1.04 9.25
C LEU A 141 4.68 -1.12 9.98
N ILE A 142 5.73 -1.60 9.33
CA ILE A 142 7.11 -1.37 9.79
C ILE A 142 7.67 -0.23 8.95
N ASP A 143 8.04 0.86 9.63
CA ASP A 143 8.60 2.03 8.95
C ASP A 143 10.09 1.83 8.61
N SER A 144 10.64 2.72 7.80
CA SER A 144 12.04 2.70 7.35
C SER A 144 13.07 2.74 8.49
N ARG A 145 12.65 3.08 9.72
CA ARG A 145 13.47 3.13 10.95
C ARG A 145 13.36 1.86 11.78
N ASN A 146 12.65 0.83 11.29
CA ASN A 146 12.31 -0.38 12.01
C ASN A 146 11.45 -0.14 13.28
N ILE A 147 10.53 0.80 13.22
CA ILE A 147 9.48 0.97 14.21
C ILE A 147 8.22 0.29 13.69
N LEU A 148 7.62 -0.56 14.50
CA LEU A 148 6.34 -1.18 14.16
C LEU A 148 5.20 -0.27 14.63
N TRP A 149 4.38 0.15 13.68
CA TRP A 149 3.17 0.93 13.89
C TRP A 149 1.94 0.05 13.77
N PHE A 150 0.94 0.30 14.58
CA PHE A 150 -0.37 -0.36 14.49
C PHE A 150 -1.44 0.45 15.23
N SER A 151 -2.70 0.14 14.99
CA SER A 151 -3.83 0.84 15.59
C SER A 151 -4.71 -0.07 16.44
N ASN A 152 -5.50 0.52 17.34
CA ASN A 152 -6.73 -0.05 17.85
C ASN A 152 -7.89 0.63 17.12
N ASP A 153 -8.39 0.01 16.06
CA ASP A 153 -9.50 0.50 15.26
C ASP A 153 -10.84 0.21 15.96
N ASN A 154 -11.07 0.95 17.04
CA ASN A 154 -12.26 0.77 17.88
C ASN A 154 -12.72 2.10 18.49
N TRP A 155 -13.98 2.44 18.25
CA TRP A 155 -14.60 3.71 18.66
C TRP A 155 -14.58 3.99 20.18
N GLN A 156 -14.48 2.97 21.02
CA GLN A 156 -14.42 3.14 22.48
C GLN A 156 -13.04 3.53 22.97
N ASN A 157 -11.99 3.01 22.32
CA ASN A 157 -10.61 3.21 22.70
C ASN A 157 -9.71 3.43 21.47
N PRO A 158 -9.98 4.46 20.64
CA PRO A 158 -9.16 4.71 19.47
C PRO A 158 -7.74 5.04 19.90
N ALA A 159 -6.76 4.40 19.30
CA ALA A 159 -5.35 4.60 19.60
C ALA A 159 -4.46 4.18 18.44
N PHE A 160 -3.29 4.77 18.32
CA PHE A 160 -2.20 4.16 17.57
C PHE A 160 -1.00 3.88 18.48
N PHE A 161 -0.24 2.90 18.07
CA PHE A 161 0.89 2.37 18.83
C PHE A 161 2.15 2.43 17.99
N ARG A 162 3.27 2.60 18.68
CA ARG A 162 4.62 2.49 18.12
C ARG A 162 5.42 1.53 18.99
N TYR A 163 5.87 0.46 18.40
CA TYR A 163 6.72 -0.49 19.09
C TYR A 163 8.15 -0.37 18.55
N ASP A 164 9.04 0.13 19.40
CA ASP A 164 10.47 0.17 19.15
C ASP A 164 11.04 -1.24 19.35
N MET A 165 11.27 -1.93 18.24
CA MET A 165 11.74 -3.32 18.26
C MET A 165 13.14 -3.46 18.84
N ALA A 166 14.01 -2.44 18.71
CA ALA A 166 15.37 -2.48 19.22
C ALA A 166 15.43 -2.37 20.74
N ASN A 167 14.54 -1.54 21.31
CA ASN A 167 14.50 -1.27 22.75
C ASN A 167 13.39 -2.03 23.50
N ASN A 168 12.58 -2.83 22.77
CA ASN A 168 11.42 -3.54 23.31
C ASN A 168 10.47 -2.60 24.07
N LYS A 169 10.20 -1.42 23.51
CA LYS A 169 9.39 -0.39 24.16
C LYS A 169 8.15 -0.06 23.33
N LEU A 170 6.98 -0.16 23.97
CA LEU A 170 5.71 0.21 23.40
C LEU A 170 5.35 1.64 23.83
N TYR A 171 4.86 2.42 22.88
CA TYR A 171 4.29 3.74 23.11
C TYR A 171 2.85 3.74 22.58
N SER A 172 1.95 4.35 23.31
CA SER A 172 0.56 4.51 22.91
C SER A 172 0.17 5.98 22.81
N THR A 173 -0.63 6.33 21.80
CA THR A 173 -1.22 7.65 21.65
C THR A 173 -2.74 7.51 21.60
N THR A 174 -3.39 8.04 22.61
CA THR A 174 -4.86 8.06 22.79
C THR A 174 -5.42 9.48 22.85
N ASN A 175 -4.55 10.48 23.00
CA ASN A 175 -4.90 11.89 22.97
C ASN A 175 -4.46 12.49 21.63
N PHE A 176 -5.42 12.96 20.85
CA PHE A 176 -5.16 13.52 19.53
C PHE A 176 -5.14 15.05 19.66
N ILE A 177 -3.94 15.62 19.51
CA ILE A 177 -3.68 17.06 19.60
C ILE A 177 -3.00 17.48 18.31
N ASN A 178 -3.58 18.47 17.61
CA ASN A 178 -3.04 18.94 16.35
C ASN A 178 -1.93 20.00 16.53
N GLU A 179 -1.40 20.50 15.42
CA GLU A 179 -0.32 21.49 15.39
C GLU A 179 -0.69 22.86 15.99
N ASP A 180 -2.00 23.13 16.13
CA ASP A 180 -2.50 24.34 16.79
C ASP A 180 -2.78 24.12 18.30
N GLU A 181 -2.26 23.06 18.88
CA GLU A 181 -2.50 22.62 20.26
C GLU A 181 -4.00 22.36 20.55
N THR A 182 -4.80 22.14 19.49
CA THR A 182 -6.21 21.85 19.61
C THR A 182 -6.45 20.36 19.70
N LYS A 183 -7.21 19.94 20.71
CA LYS A 183 -7.65 18.55 20.84
C LYS A 183 -8.77 18.29 19.85
N PHE A 184 -8.62 17.23 19.05
CA PHE A 184 -9.66 16.71 18.17
C PHE A 184 -10.02 15.27 18.50
N THR A 185 -11.12 14.79 17.95
CA THR A 185 -11.63 13.45 18.21
C THR A 185 -11.63 12.65 16.90
N THR A 186 -11.10 11.45 16.97
CA THR A 186 -11.30 10.41 15.97
C THR A 186 -11.78 9.13 16.68
N TYR A 187 -12.62 8.36 16.01
CA TYR A 187 -13.18 7.12 16.54
C TYR A 187 -12.59 5.89 15.86
N TRP A 188 -12.02 6.07 14.66
CA TRP A 188 -11.52 4.99 13.82
C TRP A 188 -10.16 5.34 13.24
N LEU A 189 -9.24 4.37 13.32
CA LEU A 189 -7.91 4.44 12.70
C LEU A 189 -7.75 3.24 11.77
N LYS A 190 -7.97 3.48 10.49
CA LYS A 190 -8.24 2.43 9.49
C LYS A 190 -7.07 2.04 8.62
N ASP A 191 -6.04 2.85 8.53
CA ASP A 191 -4.83 2.52 7.78
C ASP A 191 -3.66 3.38 8.25
N ILE A 192 -2.43 2.89 8.03
CA ILE A 192 -1.18 3.57 8.40
C ILE A 192 -0.19 3.39 7.24
N LYS A 193 0.39 4.49 6.76
CA LYS A 193 1.40 4.47 5.69
C LYS A 193 2.56 5.41 6.02
N GLU A 194 3.75 5.08 5.52
CA GLU A 194 4.93 5.94 5.54
C GLU A 194 5.12 6.58 4.16
N ASP A 195 5.38 7.90 4.12
CA ASP A 195 5.77 8.59 2.89
C ASP A 195 7.29 8.62 2.70
N ARG A 196 7.75 9.09 1.54
CA ARG A 196 9.16 9.18 1.17
C ARG A 196 9.99 10.09 2.10
N LEU A 197 9.34 11.04 2.74
CA LEU A 197 9.98 11.95 3.70
C LEU A 197 10.05 11.33 5.10
N HIS A 198 9.59 10.08 5.24
CA HIS A 198 9.50 9.32 6.49
C HIS A 198 8.50 9.91 7.49
N ASN A 199 7.48 10.60 7.01
CA ASN A 199 6.32 10.93 7.80
C ASN A 199 5.36 9.74 7.82
N ILE A 200 4.51 9.69 8.84
CA ILE A 200 3.48 8.65 8.97
C ILE A 200 2.11 9.28 8.74
N TRP A 201 1.34 8.66 7.86
CA TRP A 201 -0.02 9.02 7.55
C TRP A 201 -1.00 8.04 8.18
N LEU A 202 -2.04 8.57 8.83
CA LEU A 202 -3.12 7.79 9.43
C LEU A 202 -4.43 8.07 8.69
N ALA A 203 -5.13 7.02 8.28
CA ALA A 203 -6.50 7.10 7.80
C ALA A 203 -7.46 7.16 8.98
N THR A 204 -8.22 8.22 9.11
CA THR A 204 -9.17 8.40 10.21
C THR A 204 -10.54 8.88 9.74
N ASP A 205 -11.55 8.82 10.60
CA ASP A 205 -12.86 9.43 10.35
C ASP A 205 -12.87 10.97 10.54
N ALA A 206 -11.77 11.54 11.01
CA ALA A 206 -11.55 12.98 11.06
C ALA A 206 -10.78 13.54 9.84
N GLY A 207 -10.54 12.71 8.83
CA GLY A 207 -9.68 12.96 7.68
C GLY A 207 -8.32 12.31 7.82
N PRO A 208 -7.40 12.53 6.87
CA PRO A 208 -6.03 12.03 6.96
C PRO A 208 -5.24 12.85 7.98
N ILE A 209 -4.46 12.17 8.82
CA ILE A 209 -3.61 12.77 9.84
C ILE A 209 -2.15 12.49 9.51
N LEU A 210 -1.32 13.50 9.57
CA LEU A 210 0.10 13.42 9.34
C LEU A 210 0.87 13.47 10.68
N ILE A 211 1.79 12.55 10.86
CA ILE A 211 2.81 12.58 11.91
C ILE A 211 4.14 12.88 11.23
N GLU A 212 4.61 14.11 11.34
CA GLU A 212 5.87 14.50 10.73
C GLU A 212 7.03 13.66 11.28
N LYS A 213 8.03 13.40 10.47
CA LYS A 213 9.24 12.63 10.84
C LYS A 213 9.83 13.03 12.20
N LYS A 214 9.91 14.34 12.49
CA LYS A 214 10.43 14.88 13.77
C LYS A 214 9.56 14.52 14.98
N GLU A 215 8.30 14.17 14.77
CA GLU A 215 7.34 13.81 15.80
C GLU A 215 7.31 12.30 16.08
N THR A 216 7.72 11.49 15.12
CA THR A 216 7.58 10.02 15.18
C THR A 216 8.34 9.35 16.33
N THR A 217 9.33 10.02 16.92
CA THR A 217 10.13 9.50 18.05
C THR A 217 9.72 10.06 19.41
N LYS A 218 8.81 11.04 19.44
CA LYS A 218 8.34 11.66 20.69
C LYS A 218 7.33 10.77 21.41
N GLU A 219 7.31 10.78 22.73
CA GLU A 219 6.30 10.05 23.53
C GLU A 219 4.87 10.53 23.19
N SER A 220 4.69 11.83 23.08
CA SER A 220 3.43 12.47 22.70
C SER A 220 3.65 13.27 21.41
N PRO A 221 3.44 12.64 20.24
CA PRO A 221 3.62 13.32 18.98
C PRO A 221 2.53 14.37 18.74
N VAL A 222 2.89 15.47 18.10
CA VAL A 222 1.95 16.41 17.51
C VAL A 222 1.44 15.81 16.20
N LEU A 223 0.14 15.90 16.00
CA LEU A 223 -0.56 15.34 14.85
C LEU A 223 -0.97 16.47 13.92
N THR A 224 -0.48 16.48 12.69
CA THR A 224 -0.79 17.55 11.75
C THR A 224 -2.07 17.22 10.98
N GLN A 225 -3.06 18.09 11.10
CA GLN A 225 -4.21 18.14 10.19
C GLN A 225 -3.86 19.07 9.03
N VAL A 226 -3.57 18.50 7.87
CA VAL A 226 -3.11 19.26 6.69
C VAL A 226 -4.14 20.32 6.31
N LYS A 227 -3.70 21.56 6.16
CA LYS A 227 -4.54 22.70 5.84
C LYS A 227 -4.46 23.05 4.36
N ILE A 228 -5.60 23.21 3.73
CA ILE A 228 -5.72 23.63 2.34
C ILE A 228 -6.27 25.06 2.32
N PRO A 229 -5.55 26.04 1.75
CA PRO A 229 -6.04 27.41 1.60
C PRO A 229 -7.30 27.45 0.73
N ARG A 230 -8.31 28.22 1.14
CA ARG A 230 -9.57 28.35 0.38
C ARG A 230 -9.43 29.08 -0.96
N ASN A 231 -8.40 29.89 -1.11
CA ASN A 231 -8.16 30.72 -2.31
C ASN A 231 -9.35 31.60 -2.73
N ASP A 232 -10.22 31.95 -1.77
CA ASP A 232 -11.41 32.81 -1.93
C ASP A 232 -11.19 34.24 -1.48
N GLY A 233 -9.95 34.63 -1.16
CA GLY A 233 -9.59 35.96 -0.67
C GLY A 233 -9.81 36.15 0.84
N THR A 234 -10.28 35.16 1.57
CA THR A 234 -10.53 35.27 3.03
C THR A 234 -9.30 34.99 3.88
N ASN A 235 -8.23 34.41 3.30
CA ASN A 235 -7.06 33.88 3.98
C ASN A 235 -7.38 32.74 4.98
N PHE A 236 -8.55 32.12 4.87
CA PHE A 236 -8.89 30.92 5.63
C PHE A 236 -8.39 29.64 4.93
N ALA A 237 -8.23 28.60 5.71
CA ALA A 237 -7.91 27.26 5.25
C ALA A 237 -8.88 26.25 5.85
N ASP A 238 -9.18 25.19 5.10
CA ASP A 238 -9.90 24.02 5.58
C ASP A 238 -8.91 22.88 5.82
N TYR A 239 -9.27 21.94 6.67
CA TYR A 239 -8.51 20.72 6.80
C TYR A 239 -8.74 19.80 5.59
N LEU A 240 -7.67 19.21 5.07
CA LEU A 240 -7.72 18.24 3.97
C LEU A 240 -8.71 17.13 4.33
N LEU A 241 -9.76 16.96 3.53
CA LEU A 241 -10.84 16.00 3.75
C LEU A 241 -11.36 15.99 5.20
N GLY A 242 -11.39 17.15 5.86
CA GLY A 242 -11.81 17.27 7.25
C GLY A 242 -13.23 16.74 7.46
N GLY A 243 -13.40 15.79 8.39
CA GLY A 243 -14.68 15.12 8.66
C GLY A 243 -15.09 14.07 7.61
N VAL A 244 -14.23 13.75 6.65
CA VAL A 244 -14.42 12.62 5.74
C VAL A 244 -13.78 11.38 6.36
N SER A 245 -14.52 10.28 6.42
CA SER A 245 -13.99 9.01 6.90
C SER A 245 -13.10 8.38 5.83
N ILE A 246 -11.81 8.29 6.13
CA ILE A 246 -10.80 7.67 5.26
C ILE A 246 -10.63 6.21 5.66
N SER A 247 -10.85 5.30 4.73
CA SER A 247 -10.76 3.86 4.99
C SER A 247 -9.43 3.25 4.55
N ALA A 248 -8.75 3.85 3.57
CA ALA A 248 -7.47 3.38 3.08
C ALA A 248 -6.63 4.55 2.54
N ILE A 249 -5.32 4.44 2.65
CA ILE A 249 -4.34 5.38 2.10
C ILE A 249 -3.32 4.58 1.27
N ALA A 250 -2.99 5.11 0.10
CA ALA A 250 -1.78 4.74 -0.62
C ALA A 250 -1.02 6.03 -0.94
N ILE A 251 0.29 5.99 -0.82
CA ILE A 251 1.13 7.17 -1.00
C ILE A 251 1.72 7.14 -2.41
N ASP A 252 1.44 8.19 -3.15
CA ASP A 252 2.17 8.60 -4.33
C ASP A 252 3.01 9.82 -3.95
N ASP A 253 4.32 9.70 -4.04
CA ASP A 253 5.26 10.66 -3.45
C ASP A 253 5.36 12.02 -4.14
N ASP A 254 4.51 12.33 -5.14
CA ASP A 254 4.77 13.45 -6.03
C ASP A 254 4.16 14.79 -5.60
N ASN A 255 2.89 14.85 -5.19
CA ASN A 255 2.22 16.11 -4.87
C ASN A 255 1.13 15.98 -3.81
N MET A 256 0.94 17.03 -3.02
CA MET A 256 -0.16 17.18 -2.06
C MET A 256 -1.34 17.95 -2.68
N GLU A 257 -1.56 17.82 -3.99
CA GLU A 257 -2.66 18.50 -4.69
C GLU A 257 -3.73 17.48 -5.08
N GLU A 258 -5.00 17.85 -4.92
CA GLU A 258 -6.11 17.07 -5.49
C GLU A 258 -6.06 17.16 -7.02
N ILE A 259 -5.67 16.05 -7.66
CA ILE A 259 -5.60 15.96 -9.12
C ILE A 259 -6.90 15.40 -9.69
N TYR A 260 -7.45 14.37 -9.06
CA TYR A 260 -8.66 13.69 -9.49
C TYR A 260 -9.54 13.31 -8.30
N HIS A 261 -10.84 13.50 -8.47
CA HIS A 261 -11.87 13.01 -7.57
C HIS A 261 -12.77 12.02 -8.30
N PHE A 262 -12.55 10.73 -8.06
CA PHE A 262 -13.32 9.65 -8.66
C PHE A 262 -14.48 9.24 -7.76
N THR A 263 -15.66 9.11 -8.36
CA THR A 263 -16.85 8.54 -7.75
C THR A 263 -17.47 7.53 -8.70
N SER A 264 -18.34 6.66 -8.21
CA SER A 264 -19.13 5.75 -9.03
C SER A 264 -20.06 6.47 -10.01
N GLY A 265 -20.33 7.76 -9.78
CA GLY A 265 -21.13 8.61 -10.65
C GLY A 265 -20.36 9.28 -11.78
N ASN A 266 -19.03 9.44 -11.66
CA ASN A 266 -18.21 10.14 -12.65
C ASN A 266 -17.08 9.29 -13.26
N SER A 267 -16.94 8.05 -12.83
CA SER A 267 -15.88 7.15 -13.28
C SER A 267 -16.35 5.69 -13.29
N PRO A 268 -15.56 4.75 -13.85
CA PRO A 268 -15.82 3.31 -13.76
C PRO A 268 -15.62 2.70 -12.37
N LEU A 269 -15.44 3.51 -11.32
CA LEU A 269 -15.31 3.03 -9.95
C LEU A 269 -16.57 2.23 -9.56
N LEU A 270 -16.38 1.02 -9.03
CA LEU A 270 -17.49 0.10 -8.75
C LEU A 270 -18.34 0.55 -7.56
N SER A 271 -17.75 1.24 -6.60
CA SER A 271 -18.40 1.77 -5.40
C SER A 271 -17.59 2.92 -4.83
N ASP A 272 -18.26 3.86 -4.17
CA ASP A 272 -17.62 4.95 -3.42
C ASP A 272 -17.10 4.47 -2.05
N ASN A 273 -17.45 3.23 -1.65
CA ASN A 273 -16.92 2.62 -0.45
C ASN A 273 -15.62 1.86 -0.78
N ILE A 274 -14.49 2.53 -0.57
CA ILE A 274 -13.15 1.97 -0.78
C ILE A 274 -12.71 1.28 0.51
N GLU A 275 -12.34 0.02 0.41
CA GLU A 275 -11.86 -0.79 1.55
C GLU A 275 -10.33 -0.90 1.57
N SER A 276 -9.70 -0.84 0.39
CA SER A 276 -8.24 -0.91 0.27
C SER A 276 -7.76 -0.24 -1.01
N ILE A 277 -6.52 0.27 -0.97
CA ILE A 277 -5.82 0.83 -2.13
C ILE A 277 -4.42 0.21 -2.19
N ALA A 278 -3.98 -0.14 -3.38
CA ALA A 278 -2.60 -0.58 -3.62
C ALA A 278 -2.07 0.02 -4.92
N ILE A 279 -0.82 0.42 -4.91
CA ILE A 279 -0.12 0.95 -6.09
C ILE A 279 0.88 -0.10 -6.57
N ASN A 280 0.89 -0.36 -7.86
CA ASN A 280 1.99 -1.08 -8.49
C ASN A 280 3.07 -0.06 -8.87
N ASP A 281 4.08 0.06 -8.02
CA ASP A 281 5.16 1.04 -8.16
C ASP A 281 5.94 0.91 -9.47
N ALA A 282 5.91 -0.26 -10.09
CA ALA A 282 6.61 -0.49 -11.36
C ALA A 282 5.83 0.07 -12.56
N THR A 283 4.49 0.11 -12.48
CA THR A 283 3.64 0.50 -13.61
C THR A 283 2.87 1.78 -13.37
N GLY A 284 2.71 2.21 -12.12
CA GLY A 284 1.82 3.29 -11.72
C GLY A 284 0.34 2.89 -11.72
N GLU A 285 0.02 1.60 -11.83
CA GLU A 285 -1.37 1.13 -11.76
C GLU A 285 -1.85 1.11 -10.31
N VAL A 286 -2.92 1.86 -10.04
CA VAL A 286 -3.57 1.94 -8.73
C VAL A 286 -4.77 1.03 -8.71
N PHE A 287 -4.83 0.13 -7.75
CA PHE A 287 -5.93 -0.80 -7.54
C PHE A 287 -6.82 -0.33 -6.40
N PHE A 288 -8.12 -0.35 -6.60
CA PHE A 288 -9.13 -0.01 -5.61
C PHE A 288 -9.95 -1.25 -5.26
N GLY A 289 -9.80 -1.76 -4.05
CA GLY A 289 -10.67 -2.77 -3.47
C GLY A 289 -11.90 -2.09 -2.90
N THR A 290 -13.07 -2.47 -3.38
CA THR A 290 -14.35 -1.92 -2.95
C THR A 290 -15.27 -3.01 -2.43
N ASP A 291 -16.36 -2.65 -1.75
CA ASP A 291 -17.41 -3.58 -1.32
C ASP A 291 -18.15 -4.26 -2.50
N LYS A 292 -17.93 -3.80 -3.74
CA LYS A 292 -18.51 -4.35 -4.96
C LYS A 292 -17.50 -5.02 -5.89
N GLY A 293 -16.25 -5.08 -5.51
CA GLY A 293 -15.19 -5.73 -6.27
C GLY A 293 -13.94 -4.88 -6.47
N LEU A 294 -13.04 -5.35 -7.32
CA LEU A 294 -11.76 -4.76 -7.63
C LEU A 294 -11.82 -4.02 -8.96
N CYS A 295 -11.31 -2.80 -9.00
CA CYS A 295 -11.03 -2.06 -10.23
C CYS A 295 -9.65 -1.40 -10.14
N SER A 296 -9.12 -0.95 -11.28
CA SER A 296 -7.85 -0.24 -11.32
C SER A 296 -7.91 1.00 -12.20
N TYR A 297 -6.96 1.90 -11.95
CA TYR A 297 -6.73 3.09 -12.73
C TYR A 297 -5.24 3.18 -13.06
N MET A 298 -4.91 3.35 -14.34
CA MET A 298 -3.54 3.57 -14.76
C MET A 298 -3.17 5.03 -14.51
N SER A 299 -2.40 5.26 -13.46
CA SER A 299 -1.84 6.58 -13.12
C SER A 299 -0.41 6.72 -13.63
N ASN A 300 0.17 7.88 -13.44
CA ASN A 300 1.58 8.13 -13.69
C ASN A 300 2.43 7.91 -12.41
N ALA A 301 1.79 7.54 -11.30
CA ALA A 301 2.44 7.29 -10.02
C ALA A 301 3.30 6.03 -10.11
N SER A 302 4.60 6.18 -10.11
CA SER A 302 5.53 5.06 -10.05
C SER A 302 6.73 5.44 -9.19
N LYS A 303 7.31 4.44 -8.52
CA LYS A 303 8.44 4.65 -7.61
C LYS A 303 9.61 5.31 -8.33
N THR A 304 10.12 6.40 -7.76
CA THR A 304 11.30 7.09 -8.26
C THR A 304 12.58 6.33 -7.92
N ASN A 305 13.57 6.39 -8.81
CA ASN A 305 14.92 5.90 -8.55
C ASN A 305 15.86 7.08 -8.28
N ASP A 306 16.77 6.93 -7.33
CA ASP A 306 17.78 7.95 -7.04
C ASP A 306 18.80 8.07 -8.19
N GLU A 307 19.09 6.94 -8.87
CA GLU A 307 19.97 6.88 -10.03
C GLU A 307 19.29 6.22 -11.23
N MET A 308 19.42 6.82 -12.39
CA MET A 308 18.95 6.28 -13.66
C MET A 308 20.09 5.56 -14.37
N THR A 309 19.95 4.23 -14.53
CA THR A 309 20.92 3.36 -15.18
C THR A 309 20.30 2.62 -16.37
N SER A 310 21.12 2.03 -17.23
CA SER A 310 20.64 1.19 -18.34
C SER A 310 19.87 -0.05 -17.89
N ASP A 311 20.02 -0.45 -16.64
CA ASP A 311 19.41 -1.65 -16.07
C ASP A 311 18.05 -1.37 -15.43
N ASN A 312 17.83 -0.14 -14.96
CA ASN A 312 16.59 0.23 -14.28
C ASN A 312 15.66 1.15 -15.10
N VAL A 313 16.13 1.76 -16.21
CA VAL A 313 15.28 2.58 -17.10
C VAL A 313 14.91 1.79 -18.35
N TRP A 314 13.61 1.55 -18.54
CA TRP A 314 13.09 0.79 -19.67
C TRP A 314 11.69 1.29 -20.06
N ALA A 315 11.22 0.86 -21.24
CA ALA A 315 9.91 1.28 -21.76
C ALA A 315 9.04 0.07 -22.11
N TYR A 316 7.73 0.21 -21.88
CA TYR A 316 6.75 -0.80 -22.28
C TYR A 316 5.46 -0.17 -22.84
N PRO A 317 4.71 -0.91 -23.71
CA PRO A 317 5.16 -2.11 -24.38
C PRO A 317 6.35 -1.84 -25.30
N ASN A 318 7.25 -2.79 -25.40
CA ASN A 318 8.40 -2.70 -26.31
C ASN A 318 8.71 -4.10 -26.89
N PRO A 319 8.46 -4.34 -28.18
CA PRO A 319 8.04 -3.38 -29.21
C PRO A 319 6.58 -2.94 -29.09
N VAL A 320 6.30 -1.73 -29.55
CA VAL A 320 4.94 -1.20 -29.72
C VAL A 320 4.35 -1.77 -31.01
N LYS A 321 3.36 -2.61 -30.91
CA LYS A 321 2.71 -3.29 -32.05
C LYS A 321 1.70 -2.38 -32.76
N PRO A 322 1.32 -2.66 -34.02
CA PRO A 322 0.40 -1.82 -34.80
C PRO A 322 -1.00 -1.65 -34.19
N ASP A 323 -1.47 -2.65 -33.50
CA ASP A 323 -2.78 -2.72 -32.83
C ASP A 323 -2.82 -2.06 -31.45
N TYR A 324 -1.64 -1.67 -30.92
CA TYR A 324 -1.58 -1.02 -29.62
C TYR A 324 -2.02 0.45 -29.73
N THR A 325 -3.00 0.82 -28.89
CA THR A 325 -3.59 2.16 -28.85
C THR A 325 -3.38 2.89 -27.51
N GLY A 326 -2.76 2.23 -26.53
CA GLY A 326 -2.46 2.80 -25.22
C GLY A 326 -1.23 3.70 -25.20
N LEU A 327 -0.88 4.17 -24.01
CA LEU A 327 0.33 4.96 -23.76
C LEU A 327 1.55 4.05 -23.65
N ILE A 328 2.67 4.51 -24.16
CA ILE A 328 3.98 3.90 -23.99
C ILE A 328 4.56 4.49 -22.71
N THR A 329 4.85 3.66 -21.72
CA THR A 329 5.39 4.10 -20.44
C THR A 329 6.88 3.88 -20.38
N ILE A 330 7.64 4.90 -20.03
CA ILE A 330 9.05 4.84 -19.65
C ILE A 330 9.10 4.88 -18.14
N THR A 331 9.72 3.89 -17.52
CA THR A 331 9.79 3.74 -16.04
C THR A 331 11.22 3.64 -15.56
N GLY A 332 11.43 3.71 -14.25
CA GLY A 332 12.74 3.69 -13.62
C GLY A 332 13.42 5.05 -13.57
N LEU A 333 12.63 6.12 -13.71
CA LEU A 333 13.13 7.50 -13.73
C LEU A 333 13.33 8.04 -12.29
N SER A 334 14.16 9.05 -12.16
CA SER A 334 14.26 9.86 -10.95
C SER A 334 13.12 10.90 -10.91
N PHE A 335 12.88 11.45 -9.72
CA PHE A 335 11.87 12.47 -9.51
C PHE A 335 12.10 13.69 -10.43
N GLN A 336 11.04 14.12 -11.15
CA GLN A 336 11.07 15.22 -12.10
C GLN A 336 12.22 15.17 -13.13
N ALA A 337 12.63 13.96 -13.53
CA ALA A 337 13.66 13.79 -14.54
C ALA A 337 13.22 14.39 -15.87
N ASP A 338 14.15 15.06 -16.55
CA ASP A 338 13.95 15.47 -17.93
C ASP A 338 13.99 14.27 -18.86
N VAL A 339 12.97 14.13 -19.70
CA VAL A 339 12.84 13.04 -20.68
C VAL A 339 12.76 13.62 -22.09
N LYS A 340 13.61 13.12 -22.98
CA LYS A 340 13.55 13.44 -24.42
C LYS A 340 13.46 12.16 -25.22
N ILE A 341 12.52 12.12 -26.15
CA ILE A 341 12.36 11.04 -27.12
C ILE A 341 12.84 11.55 -28.46
N VAL A 342 13.86 10.91 -29.00
CA VAL A 342 14.48 11.30 -30.24
C VAL A 342 14.50 10.13 -31.24
N THR A 343 14.56 10.43 -32.51
CA THR A 343 14.82 9.43 -33.58
C THR A 343 16.26 8.92 -33.48
N SER A 344 16.58 7.84 -34.17
CA SER A 344 17.94 7.28 -34.20
C SER A 344 19.01 8.25 -34.75
N ASN A 345 18.62 9.31 -35.44
CA ASN A 345 19.50 10.38 -35.94
C ASN A 345 19.39 11.68 -35.10
N GLY A 346 18.85 11.62 -33.91
CA GLY A 346 18.83 12.70 -32.92
C GLY A 346 17.75 13.77 -33.10
N VAL A 347 16.77 13.56 -34.00
CA VAL A 347 15.66 14.51 -34.15
C VAL A 347 14.68 14.36 -32.98
N LEU A 348 14.41 15.46 -32.27
CA LEU A 348 13.48 15.50 -31.16
C LEU A 348 12.06 15.22 -31.62
N VAL A 349 11.43 14.22 -31.00
CA VAL A 349 10.08 13.75 -31.28
C VAL A 349 9.10 14.20 -30.18
N ASN A 350 9.48 13.98 -28.92
CA ASN A 350 8.69 14.35 -27.76
C ASN A 350 9.61 14.70 -26.59
N GLN A 351 9.12 15.46 -25.60
CA GLN A 351 9.86 15.77 -24.39
C GLN A 351 8.90 16.15 -23.25
N GLY A 352 9.35 15.92 -22.03
CA GLY A 352 8.64 16.32 -20.82
C GLY A 352 9.44 16.00 -19.57
N LYS A 353 8.79 16.09 -18.43
CA LYS A 353 9.34 15.65 -17.14
C LYS A 353 8.66 14.37 -16.68
N SER A 354 9.39 13.54 -15.95
CA SER A 354 8.78 12.39 -15.28
C SER A 354 7.77 12.89 -14.26
N ASN A 355 6.72 12.10 -14.10
CA ASN A 355 5.82 12.16 -12.97
C ASN A 355 6.07 10.91 -12.15
N GLY A 356 6.45 11.06 -10.88
CA GLY A 356 7.06 9.96 -10.17
C GLY A 356 8.30 9.41 -10.88
N GLY A 357 8.41 8.11 -10.89
CA GLY A 357 9.45 7.37 -11.61
C GLY A 357 9.10 7.03 -13.07
N SER A 358 8.08 7.64 -13.67
CA SER A 358 7.64 7.30 -15.02
C SER A 358 7.37 8.51 -15.91
N TYR A 359 7.35 8.27 -17.23
CA TYR A 359 6.94 9.21 -18.26
C TYR A 359 6.10 8.48 -19.30
N THR A 360 4.96 9.03 -19.67
CA THR A 360 4.07 8.42 -20.67
C THR A 360 4.13 9.15 -22.01
N TRP A 361 4.10 8.39 -23.10
CA TRP A 361 4.12 8.89 -24.45
C TRP A 361 3.05 8.20 -25.33
N ASP A 362 2.28 8.97 -26.06
CA ASP A 362 1.20 8.48 -26.93
C ASP A 362 1.67 8.00 -28.32
N GLY A 363 2.98 7.93 -28.55
CA GLY A 363 3.55 7.56 -29.84
C GLY A 363 3.35 8.61 -30.92
N ARG A 364 3.18 9.90 -30.56
CA ARG A 364 3.02 11.02 -31.47
C ARG A 364 4.21 11.98 -31.38
N ASN A 365 4.45 12.67 -32.49
CA ASN A 365 5.43 13.75 -32.54
C ASN A 365 4.82 15.06 -31.96
N ARG A 366 5.65 16.10 -31.87
CA ARG A 366 5.25 17.43 -31.35
C ARG A 366 4.14 18.11 -32.16
N LYS A 367 3.80 17.59 -33.35
CA LYS A 367 2.69 18.07 -34.19
C LYS A 367 1.41 17.26 -33.98
N GLY A 368 1.44 16.25 -33.09
CA GLY A 368 0.31 15.34 -32.85
C GLY A 368 0.18 14.21 -33.89
N GLU A 369 1.15 14.04 -34.78
CA GLU A 369 1.15 13.00 -35.81
C GLU A 369 1.75 11.71 -35.25
N LYS A 370 1.16 10.55 -35.56
CA LYS A 370 1.72 9.25 -35.17
C LYS A 370 3.10 9.07 -35.82
N VAL A 371 4.07 8.64 -35.01
CA VAL A 371 5.43 8.41 -35.52
C VAL A 371 5.49 7.16 -36.38
N ALA A 372 6.44 7.10 -37.31
CA ALA A 372 6.66 5.96 -38.20
C ALA A 372 7.28 4.75 -37.45
N SER A 373 7.27 3.58 -38.11
CA SER A 373 8.05 2.42 -37.63
C SER A 373 9.53 2.78 -37.54
N GLY A 374 10.15 2.36 -36.42
CA GLY A 374 11.56 2.66 -36.20
C GLY A 374 11.99 2.47 -34.75
N ILE A 375 13.26 2.75 -34.51
CA ILE A 375 13.83 2.80 -33.16
C ILE A 375 13.90 4.26 -32.71
N TYR A 376 13.34 4.51 -31.51
CA TYR A 376 13.38 5.79 -30.83
C TYR A 376 14.25 5.66 -29.59
N MET A 377 15.09 6.68 -29.36
CA MET A 377 15.94 6.75 -28.18
C MET A 377 15.24 7.61 -27.12
N VAL A 378 15.26 7.17 -25.89
CA VAL A 378 14.79 7.94 -24.75
C VAL A 378 16.02 8.41 -23.99
N GLU A 379 16.29 9.69 -24.03
CA GLU A 379 17.37 10.34 -23.28
C GLU A 379 16.81 10.94 -22.01
N THR A 380 17.46 10.69 -20.87
CA THR A 380 17.03 11.17 -19.56
C THR A 380 18.10 11.99 -18.87
N ALA A 381 17.68 12.92 -18.00
CA ALA A 381 18.57 13.63 -17.10
C ALA A 381 17.86 13.86 -15.77
N THR A 382 18.59 13.90 -14.65
CA THR A 382 18.01 14.26 -13.34
C THR A 382 17.56 15.72 -13.35
N ASN A 383 16.68 16.08 -12.40
CA ASN A 383 16.23 17.47 -12.25
C ASN A 383 17.40 18.45 -11.93
N GLU A 384 18.49 17.95 -11.37
CA GLU A 384 19.72 18.71 -11.15
C GLU A 384 20.62 18.85 -12.39
N GLY A 385 20.19 18.25 -13.52
CA GLY A 385 20.92 18.27 -14.78
C GLY A 385 22.05 17.23 -14.89
N ASN A 386 22.15 16.29 -13.94
CA ASN A 386 23.08 15.17 -14.07
C ASN A 386 22.63 14.26 -15.21
N GLN A 387 23.59 13.71 -15.92
CA GLN A 387 23.34 12.81 -17.05
C GLN A 387 22.66 11.53 -16.51
N GLY A 388 21.51 11.22 -17.06
CA GLY A 388 20.82 9.94 -16.84
C GLY A 388 21.29 8.88 -17.85
N THR A 389 20.37 8.01 -18.23
CA THR A 389 20.63 6.91 -19.16
C THR A 389 19.83 7.05 -20.44
N VAL A 390 20.06 6.13 -21.37
CA VAL A 390 19.32 6.02 -22.62
C VAL A 390 18.70 4.64 -22.75
N CYS A 391 17.37 4.58 -22.91
CA CYS A 391 16.69 3.36 -23.32
C CYS A 391 16.14 3.46 -24.75
N LYS A 392 15.66 2.35 -25.31
CA LYS A 392 15.18 2.26 -26.68
C LYS A 392 13.74 1.81 -26.74
N ILE A 393 12.96 2.41 -27.65
CA ILE A 393 11.59 2.00 -27.95
C ILE A 393 11.55 1.59 -29.43
N ALA A 394 11.11 0.36 -29.69
CA ALA A 394 10.85 -0.13 -31.04
C ALA A 394 9.37 0.06 -31.37
N ILE A 395 9.07 0.80 -32.44
CA ILE A 395 7.70 0.99 -32.93
C ILE A 395 7.52 0.24 -34.23
N ILE A 396 6.48 -0.54 -34.33
CA ILE A 396 6.02 -1.29 -35.51
C ILE A 396 4.66 -0.73 -35.91
N ARG A 397 4.50 -0.36 -37.16
CA ARG A 397 3.26 0.17 -37.75
C ARG A 397 2.82 -0.65 -38.94
#